data_40a7833ec1b1d4e3101765dfb1f8e22c
#
_entry.id   40a7833ec1b1d4e3101765dfb1f8e22c
#
_cell.length_a   1.000
_cell.length_b   1.000
_cell.length_c   1.000
_cell.angle_alpha   90.00
_cell.angle_beta   90.00
_cell.angle_gamma   90.00
#
_symmetry.space_group_name_H-M   'P 1'
#
loop_
_entity.id
_entity.type
_entity.pdbx_description
1 polymer ?
#
loop_
_entity_poly.entity_id
_entity_poly.type
_entity_poly.pdbx_seq_one_letter_code
_entity_poly.pdbx_strand_id
1 'polypeptide(L)'
;MQKIAFIWDLDGTLLDSYEAILSGIEETYAQFSIPYDKEKVREFILKFSVQDLLVQVAEDRNLDAEVLNQVRAQSLAENAQVVLMPCAREVLNWADQVGIRNFVYTHKGDNAFTILKDLGLESYFTEILTSQSGFERKPSPEAATYLLDKYQLDPEKTYYIGDRTLDVEFAQNSGIQSINFLESSFEGNHMIRALADIPHIFESK
;
A
#
# COMPACT_ATOMS: atom_id res chain seq x y z
N MET A 1 6.35 8.29 -27.71
CA MET A 1 5.54 8.86 -26.60
C MET A 1 5.95 8.14 -25.32
N GLN A 2 6.30 8.89 -24.26
CA GLN A 2 6.55 8.25 -22.95
C GLN A 2 5.25 7.62 -22.45
N LYS A 3 5.36 6.36 -21.96
CA LYS A 3 4.20 5.57 -21.53
C LYS A 3 3.77 5.98 -20.12
N ILE A 4 2.49 5.88 -19.86
CA ILE A 4 1.92 6.02 -18.51
C ILE A 4 2.51 4.93 -17.59
N ALA A 5 2.74 5.28 -16.33
CA ALA A 5 3.17 4.35 -15.31
C ALA A 5 2.30 4.46 -14.06
N PHE A 6 2.01 3.32 -13.45
CA PHE A 6 1.31 3.20 -12.18
C PHE A 6 2.25 2.62 -11.13
N ILE A 7 2.27 3.24 -9.96
CA ILE A 7 2.92 2.71 -8.75
C ILE A 7 1.80 2.44 -7.76
N TRP A 8 1.61 1.20 -7.37
CA TRP A 8 0.51 0.73 -6.55
C TRP A 8 0.92 0.56 -5.08
N ASP A 9 0.09 1.04 -4.15
CA ASP A 9 0.07 0.45 -2.82
C ASP A 9 -0.61 -0.91 -2.85
N LEU A 10 -0.50 -1.69 -1.79
CA LEU A 10 -1.12 -3.00 -1.68
C LEU A 10 -2.28 -3.02 -0.69
N ASP A 11 -2.02 -2.80 0.60
CA ASP A 11 -3.01 -2.92 1.66
C ASP A 11 -4.08 -1.83 1.55
N GLY A 12 -5.34 -2.21 1.39
CA GLY A 12 -6.45 -1.28 1.18
C GLY A 12 -6.61 -0.77 -0.26
N THR A 13 -5.66 -1.10 -1.15
CA THR A 13 -5.66 -0.65 -2.55
C THR A 13 -5.87 -1.80 -3.52
N LEU A 14 -4.92 -2.73 -3.66
CA LEU A 14 -5.09 -3.96 -4.43
C LEU A 14 -5.54 -5.14 -3.57
N LEU A 15 -5.24 -5.11 -2.27
CA LEU A 15 -5.50 -6.16 -1.30
C LEU A 15 -6.52 -5.69 -0.25
N ASP A 16 -7.59 -6.45 -0.08
CA ASP A 16 -8.50 -6.32 1.06
C ASP A 16 -7.88 -7.05 2.26
N SER A 17 -7.01 -6.35 2.95
CA SER A 17 -6.15 -6.90 4.00
C SER A 17 -6.39 -6.31 5.39
N TYR A 18 -7.22 -5.28 5.54
CA TYR A 18 -7.38 -4.61 6.83
C TYR A 18 -7.97 -5.53 7.90
N GLU A 19 -8.94 -6.37 7.57
CA GLU A 19 -9.49 -7.31 8.54
C GLU A 19 -8.45 -8.34 9.00
N ALA A 20 -7.61 -8.83 8.10
CA ALA A 20 -6.51 -9.72 8.42
C ALA A 20 -5.46 -9.03 9.32
N ILE A 21 -5.12 -7.78 9.01
CA ILE A 21 -4.20 -6.96 9.82
C ILE A 21 -4.76 -6.76 11.23
N LEU A 22 -6.03 -6.40 11.36
CA LEU A 22 -6.69 -6.18 12.64
C LEU A 22 -6.76 -7.47 13.48
N SER A 23 -7.07 -8.61 12.86
CA SER A 23 -7.05 -9.92 13.53
C SER A 23 -5.65 -10.27 14.06
N GLY A 24 -4.59 -10.06 13.27
CA GLY A 24 -3.22 -10.29 13.71
C GLY A 24 -2.80 -9.37 14.87
N ILE A 25 -3.29 -8.13 14.90
CA ILE A 25 -3.05 -7.21 16.04
C ILE A 25 -3.83 -7.70 17.27
N GLU A 26 -5.10 -8.11 17.13
CA GLU A 26 -5.93 -8.64 18.22
C GLU A 26 -5.28 -9.85 18.88
N GLU A 27 -4.83 -10.82 18.08
CA GLU A 27 -4.13 -12.01 18.58
C GLU A 27 -2.82 -11.65 19.29
N THR A 28 -2.05 -10.71 18.75
CA THR A 28 -0.85 -10.20 19.39
C THR A 28 -1.17 -9.54 20.72
N TYR A 29 -2.16 -8.68 20.78
CA TYR A 29 -2.58 -8.01 22.01
C TYR A 29 -3.04 -9.03 23.08
N ALA A 30 -3.77 -10.07 22.68
CA ALA A 30 -4.20 -11.14 23.58
C ALA A 30 -3.01 -11.87 24.21
N GLN A 31 -1.95 -12.19 23.45
CA GLN A 31 -0.75 -12.85 23.95
C GLN A 31 0.00 -12.02 25.00
N PHE A 32 -0.03 -10.70 24.89
CA PHE A 32 0.63 -9.77 25.82
C PHE A 32 -0.33 -9.16 26.85
N SER A 33 -1.59 -9.64 26.93
CA SER A 33 -2.61 -9.12 27.84
C SER A 33 -2.87 -7.62 27.65
N ILE A 34 -2.80 -7.14 26.42
CA ILE A 34 -3.08 -5.77 26.03
C ILE A 34 -4.57 -5.64 25.70
N PRO A 35 -5.31 -4.66 26.25
CA PRO A 35 -6.69 -4.43 25.86
C PRO A 35 -6.82 -4.08 24.38
N TYR A 36 -7.75 -4.71 23.66
CA TYR A 36 -8.00 -4.49 22.27
C TYR A 36 -9.33 -3.74 22.06
N ASP A 37 -9.26 -2.67 21.26
CA ASP A 37 -10.41 -1.91 20.78
C ASP A 37 -10.26 -1.76 19.26
N LYS A 38 -11.03 -2.55 18.51
CA LYS A 38 -10.92 -2.67 17.06
C LYS A 38 -11.01 -1.33 16.35
N GLU A 39 -11.98 -0.50 16.74
CA GLU A 39 -12.21 0.79 16.06
C GLU A 39 -11.04 1.76 16.28
N LYS A 40 -10.54 1.86 17.51
CA LYS A 40 -9.38 2.72 17.80
C LYS A 40 -8.12 2.24 17.10
N VAL A 41 -7.89 0.93 17.07
CA VAL A 41 -6.76 0.34 16.37
C VAL A 41 -6.87 0.63 14.87
N ARG A 42 -8.06 0.43 14.29
CA ARG A 42 -8.32 0.71 12.88
C ARG A 42 -8.08 2.19 12.53
N GLU A 43 -8.66 3.11 13.29
CA GLU A 43 -8.45 4.55 13.10
C GLU A 43 -6.97 4.93 13.16
N PHE A 44 -6.24 4.33 14.11
CA PHE A 44 -4.82 4.61 14.27
C PHE A 44 -4.01 4.14 13.06
N ILE A 45 -4.17 2.87 12.63
CA ILE A 45 -3.38 2.31 11.54
C ILE A 45 -3.70 2.94 10.17
N LEU A 46 -4.92 3.44 9.99
CA LEU A 46 -5.29 4.21 8.78
C LEU A 46 -4.63 5.59 8.76
N LYS A 47 -4.51 6.23 9.92
CA LYS A 47 -3.92 7.57 10.04
C LYS A 47 -2.39 7.53 10.06
N PHE A 48 -1.80 6.56 10.73
CA PHE A 48 -0.35 6.41 10.92
C PHE A 48 0.13 5.12 10.22
N SER A 49 0.59 4.13 10.99
CA SER A 49 0.91 2.80 10.47
C SER A 49 0.78 1.73 11.56
N VAL A 50 0.79 0.47 11.15
CA VAL A 50 0.89 -0.66 12.10
C VAL A 50 2.20 -0.58 12.89
N GLN A 51 3.30 -0.20 12.26
CA GLN A 51 4.59 -0.05 12.93
C GLN A 51 4.53 1.02 14.03
N ASP A 52 3.97 2.18 13.74
CA ASP A 52 3.83 3.26 14.73
C ASP A 52 2.96 2.84 15.91
N LEU A 53 1.86 2.08 15.63
CA LEU A 53 1.03 1.51 16.68
C LEU A 53 1.82 0.58 17.61
N LEU A 54 2.61 -0.34 17.03
CA LEU A 54 3.37 -1.30 17.83
C LEU A 54 4.48 -0.63 18.63
N VAL A 55 5.13 0.40 18.08
CA VAL A 55 6.12 1.21 18.80
C VAL A 55 5.47 1.93 19.98
N GLN A 56 4.35 2.62 19.75
CA GLN A 56 3.64 3.32 20.82
C GLN A 56 3.20 2.37 21.94
N VAL A 57 2.62 1.22 21.58
CA VAL A 57 2.19 0.22 22.57
C VAL A 57 3.37 -0.37 23.33
N ALA A 58 4.50 -0.59 22.66
CA ALA A 58 5.71 -1.08 23.29
C ALA A 58 6.25 -0.09 24.33
N GLU A 59 6.29 1.19 24.00
CA GLU A 59 6.68 2.26 24.92
C GLU A 59 5.73 2.34 26.13
N ASP A 60 4.42 2.38 25.90
CA ASP A 60 3.40 2.49 26.95
C ASP A 60 3.40 1.29 27.91
N ARG A 61 3.85 0.13 27.47
CA ARG A 61 3.82 -1.14 28.23
C ARG A 61 5.20 -1.65 28.62
N ASN A 62 6.27 -0.94 28.30
CA ASN A 62 7.67 -1.36 28.48
C ASN A 62 7.93 -2.74 27.88
N LEU A 63 7.48 -2.92 26.63
CA LEU A 63 7.67 -4.12 25.80
C LEU A 63 8.65 -3.81 24.67
N ASP A 64 9.08 -4.86 23.95
CA ASP A 64 9.90 -4.72 22.75
C ASP A 64 8.98 -4.70 21.52
N ALA A 65 9.05 -3.61 20.75
CA ALA A 65 8.25 -3.43 19.53
C ALA A 65 8.58 -4.48 18.46
N GLU A 66 9.83 -4.92 18.37
CA GLU A 66 10.24 -5.96 17.42
C GLU A 66 9.60 -7.31 17.77
N VAL A 67 9.55 -7.65 19.06
CA VAL A 67 8.86 -8.87 19.55
C VAL A 67 7.37 -8.81 19.20
N LEU A 68 6.70 -7.68 19.46
CA LEU A 68 5.29 -7.51 19.08
C LEU A 68 5.09 -7.68 17.56
N ASN A 69 5.98 -7.11 16.76
CA ASN A 69 5.90 -7.23 15.31
C ASN A 69 6.14 -8.66 14.79
N GLN A 70 7.06 -9.40 15.42
CA GLN A 70 7.32 -10.81 15.07
C GLN A 70 6.10 -11.69 15.37
N VAL A 71 5.49 -11.53 16.54
CA VAL A 71 4.28 -12.28 16.92
C VAL A 71 3.13 -11.97 15.96
N ARG A 72 2.92 -10.70 15.63
CA ARG A 72 1.91 -10.29 14.66
C ARG A 72 2.16 -10.86 13.26
N ALA A 73 3.41 -10.84 12.81
CA ALA A 73 3.78 -11.38 11.51
C ALA A 73 3.52 -12.89 11.42
N GLN A 74 3.81 -13.63 12.50
CA GLN A 74 3.53 -15.05 12.59
C GLN A 74 2.02 -15.33 12.56
N SER A 75 1.24 -14.61 13.35
CA SER A 75 -0.22 -14.73 13.35
C SER A 75 -0.84 -14.47 11.98
N LEU A 76 -0.37 -13.44 11.27
CA LEU A 76 -0.81 -13.16 9.89
C LEU A 76 -0.46 -14.29 8.92
N ALA A 77 0.71 -14.90 9.05
CA ALA A 77 1.12 -16.00 8.18
C ALA A 77 0.28 -17.27 8.39
N GLU A 78 -0.17 -17.51 9.62
CA GLU A 78 -0.93 -18.71 9.98
C GLU A 78 -2.44 -18.58 9.67
N ASN A 79 -3.02 -17.37 9.77
CA ASN A 79 -4.46 -17.20 9.86
C ASN A 79 -5.08 -16.30 8.76
N ALA A 80 -4.29 -15.55 7.99
CA ALA A 80 -4.85 -14.54 7.12
C ALA A 80 -5.06 -15.01 5.67
N GLN A 81 -6.31 -15.11 5.25
CA GLN A 81 -6.64 -15.10 3.82
C GLN A 81 -6.76 -13.64 3.34
N VAL A 82 -5.69 -13.12 2.74
CA VAL A 82 -5.72 -11.86 2.03
C VAL A 82 -6.40 -12.10 0.68
N VAL A 83 -7.43 -11.31 0.38
CA VAL A 83 -8.16 -11.37 -0.89
C VAL A 83 -7.94 -10.10 -1.69
N LEU A 84 -8.30 -10.13 -2.98
CA LEU A 84 -8.21 -8.94 -3.83
C LEU A 84 -9.32 -7.93 -3.50
N MET A 85 -8.99 -6.66 -3.58
CA MET A 85 -10.01 -5.62 -3.67
C MET A 85 -10.87 -5.83 -4.92
N PRO A 86 -12.16 -5.46 -4.87
CA PRO A 86 -13.04 -5.54 -6.04
C PRO A 86 -12.41 -4.86 -7.26
N CYS A 87 -12.43 -5.53 -8.41
CA CYS A 87 -11.87 -5.07 -9.69
C CYS A 87 -10.34 -4.89 -9.73
N ALA A 88 -9.59 -5.34 -8.73
CA ALA A 88 -8.12 -5.21 -8.75
C ALA A 88 -7.48 -5.92 -9.94
N ARG A 89 -7.90 -7.15 -10.23
CA ARG A 89 -7.37 -7.91 -11.37
C ARG A 89 -7.79 -7.31 -12.70
N GLU A 90 -9.01 -6.86 -12.80
CA GLU A 90 -9.59 -6.26 -14.02
C GLU A 90 -8.84 -4.98 -14.40
N VAL A 91 -8.54 -4.11 -13.44
CA VAL A 91 -7.81 -2.87 -13.71
C VAL A 91 -6.35 -3.14 -14.07
N LEU A 92 -5.71 -4.13 -13.45
CA LEU A 92 -4.35 -4.55 -13.82
C LEU A 92 -4.31 -5.14 -15.25
N ASN A 93 -5.28 -5.98 -15.61
CA ASN A 93 -5.44 -6.50 -16.97
C ASN A 93 -5.62 -5.36 -17.98
N TRP A 94 -6.49 -4.40 -17.68
CA TRP A 94 -6.69 -3.23 -18.54
C TRP A 94 -5.39 -2.43 -18.70
N ALA A 95 -4.70 -2.13 -17.60
CA ALA A 95 -3.44 -1.39 -17.62
C ALA A 95 -2.39 -2.06 -18.52
N ASP A 96 -2.25 -3.39 -18.41
CA ASP A 96 -1.34 -4.18 -19.23
C ASP A 96 -1.73 -4.12 -20.73
N GLN A 97 -3.02 -4.30 -21.05
CA GLN A 97 -3.53 -4.26 -22.43
C GLN A 97 -3.30 -2.91 -23.12
N VAL A 98 -3.39 -1.80 -22.39
CA VAL A 98 -3.13 -0.45 -22.94
C VAL A 98 -1.66 -0.04 -22.84
N GLY A 99 -0.79 -0.90 -22.32
CA GLY A 99 0.64 -0.73 -22.25
C GLY A 99 1.12 0.20 -21.13
N ILE A 100 0.33 0.36 -20.06
CA ILE A 100 0.73 1.04 -18.83
C ILE A 100 1.70 0.12 -18.06
N ARG A 101 2.81 0.69 -17.58
CA ARG A 101 3.78 -0.05 -16.78
C ARG A 101 3.37 0.00 -15.32
N ASN A 102 3.30 -1.16 -14.68
CA ASN A 102 2.91 -1.28 -13.28
C ASN A 102 4.11 -1.57 -12.39
N PHE A 103 4.15 -0.92 -11.25
CA PHE A 103 5.11 -1.06 -10.16
C PHE A 103 4.36 -1.19 -8.84
N VAL A 104 5.00 -1.71 -7.83
CA VAL A 104 4.49 -1.68 -6.45
C VAL A 104 5.46 -0.91 -5.57
N TYR A 105 4.94 -0.05 -4.69
CA TYR A 105 5.65 0.44 -3.52
C TYR A 105 4.73 0.40 -2.31
N THR A 106 5.06 -0.46 -1.35
CA THR A 106 4.23 -0.74 -0.17
C THR A 106 5.04 -0.69 1.12
N HIS A 107 4.37 -0.38 2.23
CA HIS A 107 4.94 -0.55 3.58
C HIS A 107 4.86 -1.99 4.10
N LYS A 108 4.26 -2.90 3.35
CA LYS A 108 4.28 -4.34 3.63
C LYS A 108 5.72 -4.87 3.50
N GLY A 109 6.07 -5.88 4.31
CA GLY A 109 7.35 -6.57 4.21
C GLY A 109 7.42 -7.52 3.01
N ASP A 110 8.49 -8.31 2.93
CA ASP A 110 8.76 -9.22 1.80
C ASP A 110 7.73 -10.35 1.63
N ASN A 111 6.85 -10.58 2.60
CA ASN A 111 5.68 -11.42 2.41
C ASN A 111 4.75 -10.92 1.29
N ALA A 112 4.89 -9.66 0.86
CA ALA A 112 4.21 -9.12 -0.32
C ALA A 112 4.46 -9.95 -1.57
N PHE A 113 5.70 -10.44 -1.78
CA PHE A 113 6.05 -11.28 -2.92
C PHE A 113 5.26 -12.59 -2.93
N THR A 114 5.18 -13.26 -1.77
CA THR A 114 4.41 -14.51 -1.63
C THR A 114 2.92 -14.26 -1.89
N ILE A 115 2.35 -13.23 -1.29
CA ILE A 115 0.93 -12.87 -1.46
C ILE A 115 0.61 -12.58 -2.94
N LEU A 116 1.42 -11.75 -3.60
CA LEU A 116 1.21 -11.42 -5.02
C LEU A 116 1.34 -12.64 -5.93
N LYS A 117 2.27 -13.53 -5.63
CA LYS A 117 2.44 -14.80 -6.34
C LYS A 117 1.24 -15.72 -6.15
N ASP A 118 0.79 -15.94 -4.93
CA ASP A 118 -0.34 -16.82 -4.61
C ASP A 118 -1.65 -16.30 -5.21
N LEU A 119 -1.80 -14.98 -5.28
CA LEU A 119 -2.91 -14.33 -5.96
C LEU A 119 -2.73 -14.26 -7.51
N GLY A 120 -1.60 -14.69 -8.05
CA GLY A 120 -1.31 -14.67 -9.49
C GLY A 120 -1.21 -13.25 -10.05
N LEU A 121 -0.67 -12.29 -9.27
CA LEU A 121 -0.50 -10.90 -9.68
C LEU A 121 0.95 -10.50 -9.96
N GLU A 122 1.93 -11.31 -9.56
CA GLU A 122 3.35 -10.97 -9.67
C GLU A 122 3.75 -10.52 -11.08
N SER A 123 3.22 -11.20 -12.10
CA SER A 123 3.56 -10.94 -13.51
C SER A 123 3.09 -9.58 -14.07
N TYR A 124 2.18 -8.89 -13.39
CA TYR A 124 1.76 -7.55 -13.81
C TYR A 124 2.80 -6.48 -13.49
N PHE A 125 3.70 -6.72 -12.55
CA PHE A 125 4.59 -5.71 -12.02
C PHE A 125 6.00 -5.80 -12.58
N THR A 126 6.51 -4.66 -13.04
CA THR A 126 7.89 -4.52 -13.51
C THR A 126 8.88 -4.60 -12.36
N GLU A 127 8.53 -4.00 -11.21
CA GLU A 127 9.30 -4.06 -9.98
C GLU A 127 8.38 -3.90 -8.77
N ILE A 128 8.73 -4.58 -7.68
CA ILE A 128 8.01 -4.56 -6.41
C ILE A 128 8.98 -4.06 -5.34
N LEU A 129 8.65 -2.93 -4.72
CA LEU A 129 9.38 -2.34 -3.60
C LEU A 129 8.58 -2.54 -2.31
N THR A 130 9.23 -3.11 -1.30
CA THR A 130 8.66 -3.37 0.02
C THR A 130 9.29 -2.48 1.08
N SER A 131 8.84 -2.58 2.33
CA SER A 131 9.49 -1.91 3.47
C SER A 131 10.95 -2.33 3.70
N GLN A 132 11.40 -3.42 3.06
CA GLN A 132 12.76 -3.97 3.18
C GLN A 132 13.64 -3.60 1.96
N SER A 133 13.11 -2.83 1.02
CA SER A 133 13.87 -2.38 -0.17
C SER A 133 14.90 -1.28 0.11
N GLY A 134 15.02 -0.82 1.37
CA GLY A 134 16.07 0.10 1.80
C GLY A 134 15.76 1.59 1.56
N PHE A 135 14.53 1.94 1.18
CA PHE A 135 14.08 3.32 1.03
C PHE A 135 13.44 3.84 2.32
N GLU A 136 13.56 5.16 2.52
CA GLU A 136 12.79 5.83 3.56
C GLU A 136 11.28 5.67 3.30
N ARG A 137 10.52 5.49 4.39
CA ARG A 137 9.08 5.22 4.30
C ARG A 137 8.31 6.42 3.73
N LYS A 138 7.17 6.15 3.07
CA LYS A 138 6.21 7.21 2.70
C LYS A 138 5.94 8.12 3.90
N PRO A 139 5.88 9.44 3.73
CA PRO A 139 5.76 10.18 2.47
C PRO A 139 7.10 10.61 1.84
N SER A 140 8.26 10.03 2.22
CA SER A 140 9.54 10.31 1.56
C SER A 140 9.49 9.94 0.08
N PRO A 141 10.00 10.78 -0.84
CA PRO A 141 9.95 10.55 -2.29
C PRO A 141 10.99 9.55 -2.80
N GLU A 142 11.87 9.02 -1.95
CA GLU A 142 13.03 8.22 -2.39
C GLU A 142 12.67 7.06 -3.32
N ALA A 143 11.66 6.26 -2.95
CA ALA A 143 11.26 5.10 -3.75
C ALA A 143 10.70 5.51 -5.13
N ALA A 144 9.92 6.59 -5.19
CA ALA A 144 9.41 7.09 -6.47
C ALA A 144 10.55 7.66 -7.31
N THR A 145 11.46 8.44 -6.74
CA THR A 145 12.64 8.98 -7.42
C THR A 145 13.48 7.86 -8.04
N TYR A 146 13.72 6.80 -7.26
CA TYR A 146 14.43 5.61 -7.76
C TYR A 146 13.72 5.00 -8.99
N LEU A 147 12.40 4.80 -8.93
CA LEU A 147 11.64 4.22 -10.06
C LEU A 147 11.63 5.15 -11.28
N LEU A 148 11.45 6.46 -11.06
CA LEU A 148 11.49 7.48 -12.12
C LEU A 148 12.83 7.45 -12.85
N ASP A 149 13.93 7.46 -12.12
CA ASP A 149 15.28 7.48 -12.67
C ASP A 149 15.64 6.16 -13.36
N LYS A 150 15.42 5.03 -12.69
CA LYS A 150 15.78 3.71 -13.21
C LYS A 150 15.05 3.37 -14.49
N TYR A 151 13.78 3.72 -14.56
CA TYR A 151 12.91 3.34 -15.67
C TYR A 151 12.63 4.48 -16.65
N GLN A 152 13.25 5.66 -16.44
CA GLN A 152 13.09 6.86 -17.26
C GLN A 152 11.60 7.21 -17.43
N LEU A 153 10.87 7.22 -16.30
CA LEU A 153 9.46 7.55 -16.28
C LEU A 153 9.25 9.06 -16.35
N ASP A 154 8.13 9.48 -16.94
CA ASP A 154 7.69 10.85 -16.97
C ASP A 154 6.88 11.14 -15.68
N PRO A 155 7.31 12.05 -14.80
CA PRO A 155 6.57 12.37 -13.58
C PRO A 155 5.13 12.82 -13.83
N GLU A 156 4.89 13.57 -14.92
CA GLU A 156 3.54 14.03 -15.30
C GLU A 156 2.61 12.90 -15.76
N LYS A 157 3.18 11.72 -16.09
CA LYS A 157 2.46 10.52 -16.54
C LYS A 157 2.62 9.35 -15.60
N THR A 158 3.19 9.57 -14.42
CA THR A 158 3.34 8.57 -13.38
C THR A 158 2.33 8.86 -12.27
N TYR A 159 1.59 7.84 -11.87
CA TYR A 159 0.52 7.93 -10.89
C TYR A 159 0.82 6.98 -9.74
N TYR A 160 0.73 7.49 -8.51
CA TYR A 160 0.69 6.64 -7.33
C TYR A 160 -0.77 6.35 -6.96
N ILE A 161 -1.11 5.08 -6.81
CA ILE A 161 -2.46 4.63 -6.48
C ILE A 161 -2.48 4.10 -5.05
N GLY A 162 -3.32 4.68 -4.19
CA GLY A 162 -3.41 4.33 -2.78
C GLY A 162 -4.76 4.67 -2.15
N ASP A 163 -4.90 4.36 -0.85
CA ASP A 163 -6.15 4.52 -0.11
C ASP A 163 -6.06 5.49 1.08
N ARG A 164 -4.86 6.00 1.38
CA ARG A 164 -4.60 6.86 2.53
C ARG A 164 -4.11 8.24 2.14
N THR A 165 -4.26 9.20 3.07
CA THR A 165 -3.67 10.55 2.95
C THR A 165 -2.16 10.49 2.70
N LEU A 166 -1.47 9.58 3.39
CA LEU A 166 -0.03 9.35 3.23
C LEU A 166 0.38 9.04 1.78
N ASP A 167 -0.48 8.38 1.02
CA ASP A 167 -0.23 8.01 -0.38
C ASP A 167 -0.34 9.23 -1.30
N VAL A 168 -1.29 10.13 -0.99
CA VAL A 168 -1.40 11.42 -1.68
C VAL A 168 -0.19 12.30 -1.38
N GLU A 169 0.23 12.38 -0.11
CA GLU A 169 1.42 13.13 0.31
C GLU A 169 2.69 12.58 -0.36
N PHE A 170 2.81 11.25 -0.46
CA PHE A 170 3.90 10.60 -1.18
C PHE A 170 3.95 11.01 -2.66
N ALA A 171 2.80 10.96 -3.34
CA ALA A 171 2.72 11.39 -4.74
C ALA A 171 3.10 12.86 -4.91
N GLN A 172 2.57 13.74 -4.06
CA GLN A 172 2.86 15.17 -4.07
C GLN A 172 4.36 15.45 -3.85
N ASN A 173 4.96 14.84 -2.82
CA ASN A 173 6.39 15.01 -2.50
C ASN A 173 7.30 14.46 -3.61
N SER A 174 6.83 13.45 -4.34
CA SER A 174 7.54 12.84 -5.47
C SER A 174 7.39 13.58 -6.79
N GLY A 175 6.55 14.62 -6.83
CA GLY A 175 6.25 15.36 -8.06
C GLY A 175 5.50 14.55 -9.11
N ILE A 176 4.77 13.50 -8.70
CA ILE A 176 3.95 12.64 -9.57
C ILE A 176 2.47 12.85 -9.28
N GLN A 177 1.61 12.27 -10.12
CA GLN A 177 0.16 12.32 -9.94
C GLN A 177 -0.31 11.31 -8.88
N SER A 178 -1.49 11.52 -8.32
CA SER A 178 -2.16 10.60 -7.39
C SER A 178 -3.49 10.12 -7.96
N ILE A 179 -3.82 8.86 -7.73
CA ILE A 179 -5.17 8.31 -7.83
C ILE A 179 -5.51 7.74 -6.46
N ASN A 180 -6.54 8.26 -5.80
CA ASN A 180 -6.82 7.90 -4.42
C ASN A 180 -8.33 7.83 -4.14
N PHE A 181 -8.71 7.05 -3.13
CA PHE A 181 -10.10 6.96 -2.67
C PHE A 181 -10.51 8.18 -1.82
N LEU A 182 -9.56 9.05 -1.47
CA LEU A 182 -9.79 10.24 -0.66
C LEU A 182 -9.75 11.50 -1.50
N GLU A 183 -10.58 12.47 -1.12
CA GLU A 183 -10.45 13.85 -1.60
C GLU A 183 -9.16 14.48 -1.06
N SER A 184 -8.53 15.31 -1.86
CA SER A 184 -7.34 16.06 -1.49
C SER A 184 -7.31 17.43 -2.15
N SER A 185 -6.67 18.40 -1.49
CA SER A 185 -6.37 19.71 -2.08
C SER A 185 -5.20 19.68 -3.07
N PHE A 186 -4.51 18.56 -3.20
CA PHE A 186 -3.46 18.38 -4.20
C PHE A 186 -4.09 18.31 -5.60
N GLU A 187 -3.78 19.28 -6.48
CA GLU A 187 -4.36 19.35 -7.83
C GLU A 187 -4.05 18.13 -8.70
N GLY A 188 -2.94 17.44 -8.43
CA GLY A 188 -2.56 16.18 -9.09
C GLY A 188 -3.30 14.95 -8.55
N ASN A 189 -4.26 15.08 -7.63
CA ASN A 189 -5.03 13.96 -7.10
C ASN A 189 -6.32 13.73 -7.90
N HIS A 190 -6.49 12.51 -8.39
CA HIS A 190 -7.70 12.03 -9.03
C HIS A 190 -8.47 11.13 -8.07
N MET A 191 -9.56 11.64 -7.49
CA MET A 191 -10.39 10.87 -6.57
C MET A 191 -11.18 9.82 -7.35
N ILE A 192 -11.17 8.59 -6.81
CA ILE A 192 -11.98 7.45 -7.30
C ILE A 192 -12.85 6.91 -6.16
N ARG A 193 -13.91 6.19 -6.50
CA ARG A 193 -14.77 5.47 -5.54
C ARG A 193 -14.50 3.97 -5.55
N ALA A 194 -14.02 3.47 -6.69
CA ALA A 194 -13.65 2.07 -6.90
C ALA A 194 -12.49 1.98 -7.89
N LEU A 195 -11.73 0.88 -7.85
CA LEU A 195 -10.66 0.63 -8.83
C LEU A 195 -11.18 0.60 -10.27
N ALA A 196 -12.45 0.22 -10.46
CA ALA A 196 -13.11 0.25 -11.77
C ALA A 196 -13.23 1.65 -12.40
N ASP A 197 -13.04 2.72 -11.62
CA ASP A 197 -13.12 4.09 -12.12
C ASP A 197 -11.81 4.52 -12.81
N ILE A 198 -10.69 3.83 -12.55
CA ILE A 198 -9.37 4.20 -13.06
C ILE A 198 -9.33 4.31 -14.60
N PRO A 199 -9.83 3.34 -15.39
CA PRO A 199 -9.84 3.45 -16.84
C PRO A 199 -10.48 4.74 -17.36
N HIS A 200 -11.57 5.19 -16.72
CA HIS A 200 -12.31 6.38 -17.16
C HIS A 200 -11.52 7.68 -17.03
N ILE A 201 -10.52 7.74 -16.15
CA ILE A 201 -9.61 8.90 -16.04
C ILE A 201 -8.82 9.08 -17.35
N PHE A 202 -8.58 8.01 -18.10
CA PHE A 202 -7.72 7.98 -19.28
C PHE A 202 -8.49 7.90 -20.62
N GLU A 203 -9.79 7.58 -20.59
CA GLU A 203 -10.63 7.47 -21.79
C GLU A 203 -11.09 8.85 -22.34
N SER A 204 -10.95 9.92 -21.55
CA SER A 204 -11.47 11.26 -21.86
C SER A 204 -10.44 12.23 -22.43
N LYS A 205 -9.31 11.72 -22.98
CA LYS A 205 -8.26 12.59 -23.57
C LYS A 205 -7.96 12.26 -25.01
#